data_2b4c7925ac9767ecb4c5545537e74081
#
_entry.id   2b4c7925ac9767ecb4c5545537e74081
#
_cell.length_a   1.000
_cell.length_b   1.000
_cell.length_c   1.000
_cell.angle_alpha   90.00
_cell.angle_beta   90.00
_cell.angle_gamma   90.00
#
_symmetry.space_group_name_H-M   'P 1'
#
loop_
_entity.id
_entity.type
_entity.pdbx_description
1 polymer ?
#
loop_
_entity_poly.entity_id
_entity_poly.type
_entity_poly.pdbx_seq_one_letter_code
_entity_poly.pdbx_strand_id
1 'polypeptide(L)'
;DLMVGMCMLKSLLMDFEGSEYWYKELEAYEKAKSGEEKKYARSRLYYLDIALPHRGSRQVADLMLKTATLLMDKKITIPGFSVTSNLPSIMNGGKDFCRWSKEDEKMAKTVGWAVSLVLGDYGKGLVNLALAESFLEKGRDNQEVTALVNQGMMQAEAGGRIELVFDGVAMLVRLYVLAGKLEEAMELLHNFHLRIEKEQAYRLLPNLHALEIRVRLYKGTFPEIQKWMKEEAPDEDQEFYTMDRYRYLLKVRIYLLEGRYERAVSLIEKLLYYAGLMDRTYIRMEASLLKAIAFYRMENENWKNVFCRVMTELEDYHFVRMVSREGAAVLPLLKSGVWKENDKDFLRDAMKETELMATLHPGYLKEQQSVIQLSENAIRILRLQAEGMSREDVAKELDMNLETVKYHIKQIYKKLGVKDKAAAVIQARKRNLI
;
A
#
# COMPACT_ATOMS: atom_id res chain seq x y z
N ASP A 1 -7.08 -28.82 13.07
CA ASP A 1 -6.77 -27.36 13.09
C ASP A 1 -5.27 -27.06 12.99
N LEU A 2 -4.36 -27.87 13.58
CA LEU A 2 -2.91 -27.63 13.48
C LEU A 2 -2.42 -27.62 12.01
N MET A 3 -2.80 -28.63 11.22
CA MET A 3 -2.44 -28.69 9.78
C MET A 3 -2.96 -27.48 9.01
N VAL A 4 -4.19 -27.02 9.33
CA VAL A 4 -4.76 -25.78 8.74
C VAL A 4 -3.92 -24.58 9.08
N GLY A 5 -3.53 -24.42 10.35
CA GLY A 5 -2.63 -23.35 10.79
C GLY A 5 -1.27 -23.39 10.08
N MET A 6 -0.70 -24.58 9.91
CA MET A 6 0.56 -24.77 9.19
C MET A 6 0.43 -24.43 7.70
N CYS A 7 -0.65 -24.81 7.02
CA CYS A 7 -0.92 -24.41 5.64
C CYS A 7 -0.93 -22.86 5.51
N MET A 8 -1.69 -22.20 6.36
CA MET A 8 -1.82 -20.72 6.34
C MET A 8 -0.49 -20.04 6.66
N LEU A 9 0.20 -20.46 7.73
CA LEU A 9 1.49 -19.88 8.13
C LEU A 9 2.52 -20.00 7.01
N LYS A 10 2.70 -21.20 6.47
CA LYS A 10 3.65 -21.46 5.37
C LYS A 10 3.32 -20.66 4.12
N SER A 11 2.04 -20.54 3.77
CA SER A 11 1.59 -19.69 2.66
C SER A 11 1.94 -18.21 2.89
N LEU A 12 1.72 -17.68 4.10
CA LEU A 12 2.04 -16.29 4.44
C LEU A 12 3.55 -16.01 4.48
N LEU A 13 4.37 -17.02 4.77
CA LEU A 13 5.83 -16.95 4.70
C LEU A 13 6.38 -17.24 3.29
N MET A 14 5.52 -17.38 2.28
CA MET A 14 5.88 -17.72 0.90
C MET A 14 6.57 -19.10 0.73
N ASP A 15 6.47 -19.97 1.74
CA ASP A 15 6.89 -21.37 1.68
C ASP A 15 5.71 -22.21 1.13
N PHE A 16 5.52 -22.14 -0.19
CA PHE A 16 4.38 -22.79 -0.85
C PHE A 16 4.49 -24.32 -0.84
N GLU A 17 5.70 -24.84 -0.94
CA GLU A 17 5.93 -26.28 -0.87
C GLU A 17 5.54 -26.83 0.51
N GLY A 18 5.96 -26.14 1.57
CA GLY A 18 5.56 -26.47 2.94
C GLY A 18 4.06 -26.33 3.18
N SER A 19 3.41 -25.30 2.57
CA SER A 19 1.95 -25.14 2.65
C SER A 19 1.21 -26.29 1.97
N GLU A 20 1.61 -26.65 0.75
CA GLU A 20 1.00 -27.76 0.00
C GLU A 20 1.31 -29.14 0.59
N TYR A 21 2.47 -29.31 1.26
CA TYR A 21 2.77 -30.51 2.04
C TYR A 21 1.72 -30.72 3.15
N TRP A 22 1.46 -29.72 3.98
CA TRP A 22 0.46 -29.82 5.04
C TRP A 22 -0.97 -29.95 4.53
N TYR A 23 -1.27 -29.37 3.38
CA TYR A 23 -2.56 -29.58 2.71
C TYR A 23 -2.76 -31.05 2.32
N LYS A 24 -1.76 -31.69 1.70
CA LYS A 24 -1.78 -33.11 1.34
C LYS A 24 -1.91 -34.04 2.56
N GLU A 25 -1.22 -33.71 3.66
CA GLU A 25 -1.35 -34.43 4.92
C GLU A 25 -2.81 -34.37 5.45
N LEU A 26 -3.46 -33.21 5.33
CA LEU A 26 -4.86 -33.05 5.70
C LEU A 26 -5.79 -33.84 4.75
N GLU A 27 -5.51 -33.89 3.44
CA GLU A 27 -6.23 -34.75 2.50
C GLU A 27 -6.07 -36.24 2.83
N ALA A 28 -4.85 -36.66 3.16
CA ALA A 28 -4.59 -38.06 3.57
C ALA A 28 -5.36 -38.42 4.85
N TYR A 29 -5.36 -37.50 5.83
CA TYR A 29 -6.16 -37.65 7.06
C TYR A 29 -7.66 -37.76 6.75
N GLU A 30 -8.23 -36.89 5.89
CA GLU A 30 -9.63 -36.94 5.47
C GLU A 30 -10.00 -38.30 4.83
N LYS A 31 -9.14 -38.82 3.94
CA LYS A 31 -9.33 -40.09 3.27
C LYS A 31 -9.31 -41.31 4.24
N ALA A 32 -8.49 -41.22 5.28
CA ALA A 32 -8.33 -42.27 6.29
C ALA A 32 -9.46 -42.29 7.34
N LYS A 33 -10.31 -41.27 7.39
CA LYS A 33 -11.38 -41.15 8.40
C LYS A 33 -12.76 -41.41 7.84
N SER A 34 -13.71 -41.61 8.75
CA SER A 34 -15.15 -41.81 8.44
C SER A 34 -16.04 -40.98 9.37
N GLY A 35 -17.32 -40.89 9.09
CA GLY A 35 -18.29 -40.19 9.94
C GLY A 35 -17.98 -38.70 10.13
N GLU A 36 -18.12 -38.24 11.35
CA GLU A 36 -17.97 -36.81 11.69
C GLU A 36 -16.53 -36.31 11.55
N GLU A 37 -15.50 -37.12 11.84
CA GLU A 37 -14.10 -36.75 11.66
C GLU A 37 -13.77 -36.45 10.18
N LYS A 38 -14.32 -37.26 9.27
CA LYS A 38 -14.19 -37.08 7.84
C LYS A 38 -14.85 -35.76 7.38
N LYS A 39 -16.07 -35.51 7.84
CA LYS A 39 -16.78 -34.26 7.53
C LYS A 39 -16.03 -33.04 8.03
N TYR A 40 -15.50 -33.14 9.25
CA TYR A 40 -14.71 -32.08 9.84
C TYR A 40 -13.44 -31.78 9.01
N ALA A 41 -12.64 -32.80 8.68
CA ALA A 41 -11.43 -32.61 7.87
C ALA A 41 -11.78 -32.06 6.48
N ARG A 42 -12.85 -32.52 5.84
CA ARG A 42 -13.33 -32.00 4.55
C ARG A 42 -13.72 -30.53 4.62
N SER A 43 -14.39 -30.12 5.69
CA SER A 43 -14.71 -28.69 5.88
C SER A 43 -13.46 -27.79 5.96
N ARG A 44 -12.38 -28.30 6.55
CA ARG A 44 -11.09 -27.58 6.63
C ARG A 44 -10.39 -27.53 5.27
N LEU A 45 -10.51 -28.54 4.44
CA LEU A 45 -10.01 -28.52 3.05
C LEU A 45 -10.76 -27.47 2.22
N TYR A 46 -12.09 -27.42 2.27
CA TYR A 46 -12.88 -26.37 1.60
C TYR A 46 -12.50 -24.96 2.08
N TYR A 47 -12.29 -24.81 3.39
CA TYR A 47 -11.78 -23.56 3.93
C TYR A 47 -10.44 -23.16 3.31
N LEU A 48 -9.46 -24.09 3.28
CA LEU A 48 -8.14 -23.83 2.70
C LEU A 48 -8.20 -23.54 1.20
N ASP A 49 -9.04 -24.23 0.44
CA ASP A 49 -9.24 -23.97 -0.98
C ASP A 49 -9.68 -22.53 -1.26
N ILE A 50 -10.56 -22.01 -0.39
CA ILE A 50 -11.02 -20.61 -0.48
C ILE A 50 -9.98 -19.65 0.05
N ALA A 51 -9.34 -19.95 1.19
CA ALA A 51 -8.59 -18.97 1.99
C ALA A 51 -7.10 -18.89 1.67
N LEU A 52 -6.45 -19.97 1.17
CA LEU A 52 -4.98 -19.97 0.96
C LEU A 52 -4.52 -18.84 0.03
N PRO A 53 -3.70 -17.91 0.51
CA PRO A 53 -3.32 -16.71 -0.25
C PRO A 53 -2.62 -17.01 -1.57
N HIS A 54 -1.68 -17.97 -1.61
CA HIS A 54 -0.88 -18.30 -2.79
C HIS A 54 -1.66 -18.96 -3.93
N ARG A 55 -2.85 -19.51 -3.66
CA ARG A 55 -3.73 -20.08 -4.69
C ARG A 55 -4.52 -19.02 -5.48
N GLY A 56 -4.29 -17.72 -5.19
CA GLY A 56 -4.94 -16.62 -5.88
C GLY A 56 -6.47 -16.59 -5.73
N SER A 57 -7.16 -15.83 -6.59
CA SER A 57 -8.61 -15.62 -6.54
C SER A 57 -9.40 -16.19 -7.73
N ARG A 58 -8.73 -16.80 -8.72
CA ARG A 58 -9.37 -17.22 -9.98
C ARG A 58 -10.54 -18.17 -9.79
N GLN A 59 -10.41 -19.12 -8.88
CA GLN A 59 -11.41 -20.17 -8.65
C GLN A 59 -12.31 -19.89 -7.44
N VAL A 60 -12.08 -18.78 -6.73
CA VAL A 60 -12.79 -18.50 -5.46
C VAL A 60 -14.30 -18.38 -5.66
N ALA A 61 -14.77 -17.79 -6.77
CA ALA A 61 -16.21 -17.68 -7.05
C ALA A 61 -16.87 -19.06 -7.17
N ASP A 62 -16.30 -19.97 -7.96
CA ASP A 62 -16.81 -21.33 -8.14
C ASP A 62 -16.74 -22.13 -6.83
N LEU A 63 -15.67 -21.99 -6.08
CA LEU A 63 -15.49 -22.60 -4.77
C LEU A 63 -16.54 -22.09 -3.76
N MET A 64 -16.84 -20.79 -3.76
CA MET A 64 -17.89 -20.20 -2.91
C MET A 64 -19.27 -20.76 -3.27
N LEU A 65 -19.62 -20.82 -4.56
CA LEU A 65 -20.90 -21.38 -5.02
C LEU A 65 -21.04 -22.84 -4.64
N LYS A 66 -20.01 -23.66 -4.89
CA LYS A 66 -19.98 -25.07 -4.52
C LYS A 66 -20.10 -25.26 -3.00
N THR A 67 -19.36 -24.49 -2.23
CA THR A 67 -19.37 -24.57 -0.77
C THR A 67 -20.72 -24.13 -0.20
N ALA A 68 -21.32 -23.06 -0.76
CA ALA A 68 -22.67 -22.62 -0.37
C ALA A 68 -23.72 -23.75 -0.55
N THR A 69 -23.68 -24.45 -1.68
CA THR A 69 -24.57 -25.58 -1.92
C THR A 69 -24.43 -26.69 -0.86
N LEU A 70 -23.18 -27.02 -0.48
CA LEU A 70 -22.91 -28.03 0.55
C LEU A 70 -23.35 -27.55 1.96
N LEU A 71 -23.26 -26.27 2.25
CA LEU A 71 -23.76 -25.67 3.51
C LEU A 71 -25.29 -25.73 3.58
N MET A 72 -25.99 -25.41 2.47
CA MET A 72 -27.46 -25.52 2.39
C MET A 72 -27.92 -26.94 2.65
N ASP A 73 -27.24 -27.95 2.14
CA ASP A 73 -27.51 -29.37 2.37
C ASP A 73 -27.06 -29.87 3.76
N LYS A 74 -26.54 -28.97 4.62
CA LYS A 74 -25.98 -29.27 5.95
C LYS A 74 -24.90 -30.38 5.95
N LYS A 75 -24.21 -30.55 4.83
CA LYS A 75 -23.15 -31.56 4.67
C LYS A 75 -21.82 -31.15 5.31
N ILE A 76 -21.58 -29.86 5.43
CA ILE A 76 -20.35 -29.31 5.98
C ILE A 76 -20.62 -28.05 6.83
N THR A 77 -19.64 -27.66 7.63
CA THR A 77 -19.57 -26.36 8.32
C THR A 77 -18.20 -25.76 8.06
N ILE A 78 -18.14 -24.50 7.69
CA ILE A 78 -16.87 -23.79 7.44
C ILE A 78 -16.51 -22.95 8.67
N PRO A 79 -15.23 -22.95 9.13
CA PRO A 79 -14.80 -22.03 10.17
C PRO A 79 -14.86 -20.57 9.67
N GLY A 80 -15.20 -19.66 10.56
CA GLY A 80 -15.12 -18.23 10.24
C GLY A 80 -13.69 -17.79 9.96
N PHE A 81 -13.50 -16.90 8.99
CA PHE A 81 -12.20 -16.33 8.67
C PHE A 81 -12.31 -14.87 8.17
N SER A 82 -11.27 -14.09 8.40
CA SER A 82 -11.19 -12.72 7.91
C SER A 82 -10.81 -12.67 6.44
N VAL A 83 -11.52 -11.84 5.67
CA VAL A 83 -11.23 -11.61 4.24
C VAL A 83 -10.16 -10.53 4.07
N THR A 84 -10.10 -9.56 5.00
CA THR A 84 -9.28 -8.35 4.90
C THR A 84 -7.85 -8.55 5.39
N SER A 85 -7.62 -9.56 6.24
CA SER A 85 -6.32 -9.77 6.92
C SER A 85 -5.85 -8.52 7.68
N ASN A 86 -6.77 -7.79 8.30
CA ASN A 86 -6.54 -6.53 9.02
C ASN A 86 -5.99 -5.37 8.18
N LEU A 87 -6.07 -5.46 6.84
CA LEU A 87 -5.69 -4.37 5.96
C LEU A 87 -6.88 -3.44 5.70
N PRO A 88 -6.62 -2.16 5.37
CA PRO A 88 -7.67 -1.20 5.02
C PRO A 88 -8.12 -1.33 3.56
N SER A 89 -8.39 -2.56 3.09
CA SER A 89 -8.83 -2.87 1.74
C SER A 89 -9.38 -4.30 1.66
N ILE A 90 -10.54 -4.46 1.06
CA ILE A 90 -11.13 -5.76 0.71
C ILE A 90 -10.49 -6.28 -0.58
N MET A 91 -10.36 -5.41 -1.57
CA MET A 91 -9.80 -5.77 -2.88
C MET A 91 -8.37 -6.29 -2.79
N ASN A 92 -7.57 -5.74 -1.86
CA ASN A 92 -6.22 -6.17 -1.55
C ASN A 92 -6.10 -6.85 -0.18
N GLY A 93 -7.14 -7.53 0.28
CA GLY A 93 -7.22 -8.22 1.56
C GLY A 93 -6.42 -9.53 1.62
N GLY A 94 -6.99 -10.59 2.19
CA GLY A 94 -6.38 -11.92 2.26
C GLY A 94 -5.98 -12.48 0.89
N LYS A 95 -6.79 -12.23 -0.13
CA LYS A 95 -6.50 -12.47 -1.55
C LYS A 95 -6.67 -11.20 -2.37
N ASP A 96 -6.23 -11.21 -3.62
CA ASP A 96 -6.45 -10.12 -4.58
C ASP A 96 -7.75 -10.36 -5.33
N PHE A 97 -8.70 -9.44 -5.18
CA PHE A 97 -10.01 -9.50 -5.84
C PHE A 97 -10.16 -8.48 -6.98
N CYS A 98 -9.07 -7.85 -7.44
CA CYS A 98 -9.11 -6.89 -8.56
C CYS A 98 -9.86 -7.41 -9.77
N ARG A 99 -9.69 -8.68 -10.10
CA ARG A 99 -10.34 -9.28 -11.28
C ARG A 99 -11.86 -9.20 -11.22
N TRP A 100 -12.44 -9.25 -10.01
CA TRP A 100 -13.89 -9.17 -9.83
C TRP A 100 -14.42 -7.76 -10.12
N SER A 101 -13.57 -6.73 -10.00
CA SER A 101 -13.96 -5.36 -10.31
C SER A 101 -14.33 -5.15 -11.78
N LYS A 102 -13.84 -5.98 -12.71
CA LYS A 102 -14.21 -5.90 -14.14
C LYS A 102 -15.69 -6.20 -14.38
N GLU A 103 -16.30 -7.00 -13.52
CA GLU A 103 -17.71 -7.37 -13.57
C GLU A 103 -18.36 -7.24 -12.17
N ASP A 104 -18.00 -6.18 -11.42
CA ASP A 104 -18.31 -6.01 -10.00
C ASP A 104 -19.80 -6.13 -9.66
N GLU A 105 -20.69 -5.42 -10.35
CA GLU A 105 -22.13 -5.49 -10.12
C GLU A 105 -22.70 -6.90 -10.44
N LYS A 106 -22.20 -7.54 -11.50
CA LYS A 106 -22.56 -8.90 -11.85
C LYS A 106 -22.10 -9.89 -10.79
N MET A 107 -20.85 -9.76 -10.33
CA MET A 107 -20.28 -10.57 -9.26
C MET A 107 -21.05 -10.39 -7.94
N ALA A 108 -21.39 -9.16 -7.57
CA ALA A 108 -22.21 -8.88 -6.39
C ALA A 108 -23.59 -9.59 -6.47
N LYS A 109 -24.25 -9.57 -7.63
CA LYS A 109 -25.55 -10.21 -7.83
C LYS A 109 -25.48 -11.74 -7.91
N THR A 110 -24.45 -12.30 -8.56
CA THR A 110 -24.39 -13.75 -8.84
C THR A 110 -23.70 -14.56 -7.76
N VAL A 111 -22.68 -14.00 -7.11
CA VAL A 111 -21.85 -14.71 -6.10
C VAL A 111 -22.08 -14.17 -4.69
N GLY A 112 -22.59 -12.95 -4.54
CA GLY A 112 -22.73 -12.27 -3.24
C GLY A 112 -23.53 -13.06 -2.20
N TRP A 113 -24.61 -13.76 -2.61
CA TRP A 113 -25.38 -14.62 -1.72
C TRP A 113 -24.55 -15.80 -1.19
N ALA A 114 -23.74 -16.42 -2.05
CA ALA A 114 -22.87 -17.53 -1.68
C ALA A 114 -21.75 -17.07 -0.74
N VAL A 115 -21.17 -15.91 -1.01
CA VAL A 115 -20.19 -15.26 -0.12
C VAL A 115 -20.80 -15.03 1.26
N SER A 116 -22.00 -14.45 1.32
CA SER A 116 -22.68 -14.20 2.60
C SER A 116 -23.01 -15.49 3.35
N LEU A 117 -23.42 -16.55 2.65
CA LEU A 117 -23.73 -17.84 3.26
C LEU A 117 -22.46 -18.54 3.77
N VAL A 118 -21.39 -18.58 2.98
CA VAL A 118 -20.14 -19.26 3.31
C VAL A 118 -19.41 -18.59 4.46
N LEU A 119 -19.38 -17.25 4.47
CA LEU A 119 -18.70 -16.48 5.49
C LEU A 119 -19.55 -16.23 6.74
N GLY A 120 -20.88 -16.40 6.66
CA GLY A 120 -21.79 -16.12 7.76
C GLY A 120 -21.65 -14.68 8.26
N ASP A 121 -21.45 -14.50 9.58
CA ASP A 121 -21.28 -13.16 10.16
C ASP A 121 -20.05 -12.41 9.64
N TYR A 122 -18.99 -13.13 9.21
CA TYR A 122 -17.82 -12.52 8.55
C TYR A 122 -18.12 -11.95 7.16
N GLY A 123 -19.24 -12.36 6.54
CA GLY A 123 -19.68 -11.89 5.23
C GLY A 123 -20.65 -10.71 5.27
N LYS A 124 -21.17 -10.37 6.45
CA LYS A 124 -22.12 -9.25 6.60
C LYS A 124 -21.48 -7.93 6.20
N GLY A 125 -22.04 -7.25 5.21
CA GLY A 125 -21.52 -5.97 4.68
C GLY A 125 -20.41 -6.12 3.63
N LEU A 126 -19.75 -7.29 3.54
CA LEU A 126 -18.61 -7.49 2.66
C LEU A 126 -18.91 -7.19 1.20
N VAL A 127 -20.05 -7.63 0.67
CA VAL A 127 -20.42 -7.44 -0.74
C VAL A 127 -20.61 -5.96 -1.08
N ASN A 128 -21.29 -5.20 -0.22
CA ASN A 128 -21.47 -3.76 -0.41
C ASN A 128 -20.15 -2.99 -0.29
N LEU A 129 -19.29 -3.35 0.67
CA LEU A 129 -17.98 -2.72 0.83
C LEU A 129 -17.04 -3.06 -0.33
N ALA A 130 -17.05 -4.31 -0.82
CA ALA A 130 -16.26 -4.69 -2.00
C ALA A 130 -16.71 -3.94 -3.27
N LEU A 131 -18.02 -3.79 -3.46
CA LEU A 131 -18.58 -3.02 -4.56
C LEU A 131 -18.22 -1.54 -4.43
N ALA A 132 -18.32 -0.98 -3.22
CA ALA A 132 -17.94 0.40 -2.92
C ALA A 132 -16.45 0.66 -3.22
N GLU A 133 -15.55 -0.27 -2.86
CA GLU A 133 -14.12 -0.12 -3.13
C GLU A 133 -13.83 -0.20 -4.64
N SER A 134 -14.51 -1.09 -5.39
CA SER A 134 -14.42 -1.11 -6.85
C SER A 134 -14.88 0.20 -7.48
N PHE A 135 -16.01 0.72 -7.05
CA PHE A 135 -16.55 2.01 -7.54
C PHE A 135 -15.64 3.18 -7.16
N LEU A 136 -15.07 3.14 -5.96
CA LEU A 136 -14.09 4.13 -5.51
C LEU A 136 -12.87 4.14 -6.43
N GLU A 137 -12.26 2.98 -6.73
CA GLU A 137 -11.09 2.92 -7.61
C GLU A 137 -11.41 3.38 -9.04
N LYS A 138 -12.61 3.12 -9.53
CA LYS A 138 -13.06 3.52 -10.88
C LYS A 138 -13.43 5.00 -11.00
N GLY A 139 -13.38 5.77 -9.92
CA GLY A 139 -13.76 7.19 -9.95
C GLY A 139 -15.27 7.41 -10.11
N ARG A 140 -16.12 6.44 -9.72
CA ARG A 140 -17.59 6.62 -9.77
C ARG A 140 -18.02 7.69 -8.77
N ASP A 141 -19.30 8.09 -8.86
CA ASP A 141 -19.87 9.16 -8.05
C ASP A 141 -19.66 8.94 -6.56
N ASN A 142 -19.14 9.97 -5.87
CA ASN A 142 -18.78 9.88 -4.46
C ASN A 142 -20.01 9.66 -3.54
N GLN A 143 -21.21 10.11 -3.93
CA GLN A 143 -22.42 9.89 -3.14
C GLN A 143 -22.85 8.43 -3.24
N GLU A 144 -22.78 7.83 -4.43
CA GLU A 144 -23.02 6.39 -4.63
C GLU A 144 -22.05 5.54 -3.82
N VAL A 145 -20.75 5.85 -3.88
CA VAL A 145 -19.73 5.15 -3.07
C VAL A 145 -20.01 5.29 -1.58
N THR A 146 -20.32 6.51 -1.12
CA THR A 146 -20.62 6.77 0.31
C THR A 146 -21.85 5.99 0.79
N ALA A 147 -22.90 5.92 -0.02
CA ALA A 147 -24.10 5.15 0.30
C ALA A 147 -23.80 3.65 0.47
N LEU A 148 -23.03 3.06 -0.44
CA LEU A 148 -22.62 1.66 -0.35
C LEU A 148 -21.71 1.40 0.86
N VAL A 149 -20.75 2.30 1.15
CA VAL A 149 -19.89 2.21 2.33
C VAL A 149 -20.72 2.22 3.60
N ASN A 150 -21.61 3.19 3.76
CA ASN A 150 -22.46 3.30 4.96
C ASN A 150 -23.36 2.07 5.15
N GLN A 151 -23.96 1.58 4.07
CA GLN A 151 -24.78 0.36 4.09
C GLN A 151 -23.94 -0.86 4.49
N GLY A 152 -22.75 -1.00 3.90
CA GLY A 152 -21.83 -2.10 4.20
C GLY A 152 -21.33 -2.06 5.64
N MET A 153 -20.95 -0.87 6.14
CA MET A 153 -20.53 -0.68 7.53
C MET A 153 -21.65 -1.02 8.52
N MET A 154 -22.87 -0.55 8.29
CA MET A 154 -24.01 -0.87 9.14
C MET A 154 -24.26 -2.39 9.22
N GLN A 155 -24.11 -3.11 8.11
CA GLN A 155 -24.23 -4.57 8.08
C GLN A 155 -23.04 -5.26 8.79
N ALA A 156 -21.82 -4.75 8.63
CA ALA A 156 -20.63 -5.26 9.31
C ALA A 156 -20.73 -5.08 10.83
N GLU A 157 -21.29 -3.96 11.29
CA GLU A 157 -21.60 -3.71 12.70
C GLU A 157 -22.56 -4.77 13.25
N ALA A 158 -23.63 -5.07 12.53
CA ALA A 158 -24.57 -6.13 12.91
C ALA A 158 -23.95 -7.52 12.94
N GLY A 159 -22.86 -7.75 12.19
CA GLY A 159 -22.06 -8.98 12.20
C GLY A 159 -20.96 -9.02 13.25
N GLY A 160 -20.69 -7.89 13.92
CA GLY A 160 -19.63 -7.77 14.91
C GLY A 160 -18.21 -7.89 14.32
N ARG A 161 -18.00 -7.41 13.07
CA ARG A 161 -16.71 -7.55 12.36
C ARG A 161 -16.03 -6.19 12.17
N ILE A 162 -15.31 -5.77 13.19
CA ILE A 162 -14.59 -4.48 13.21
C ILE A 162 -13.59 -4.33 12.06
N GLU A 163 -12.98 -5.40 11.55
CA GLU A 163 -12.10 -5.33 10.39
C GLU A 163 -12.80 -4.89 9.10
N LEU A 164 -14.07 -5.25 8.87
CA LEU A 164 -14.86 -4.76 7.75
C LEU A 164 -15.29 -3.31 7.96
N VAL A 165 -15.55 -2.92 9.20
CA VAL A 165 -15.80 -1.51 9.53
C VAL A 165 -14.54 -0.67 9.27
N PHE A 166 -13.35 -1.21 9.56
CA PHE A 166 -12.09 -0.54 9.24
C PHE A 166 -11.92 -0.28 7.73
N ASP A 167 -12.30 -1.23 6.87
CA ASP A 167 -12.29 -1.01 5.42
C ASP A 167 -13.24 0.13 5.00
N GLY A 168 -14.43 0.17 5.59
CA GLY A 168 -15.37 1.25 5.36
C GLY A 168 -14.81 2.61 5.80
N VAL A 169 -14.22 2.68 6.99
CA VAL A 169 -13.52 3.88 7.50
C VAL A 169 -12.42 4.30 6.54
N ALA A 170 -11.61 3.37 6.06
CA ALA A 170 -10.52 3.67 5.13
C ALA A 170 -11.03 4.23 3.80
N MET A 171 -12.16 3.74 3.29
CA MET A 171 -12.79 4.29 2.09
C MET A 171 -13.34 5.72 2.32
N LEU A 172 -13.98 5.98 3.46
CA LEU A 172 -14.44 7.33 3.83
C LEU A 172 -13.26 8.30 3.97
N VAL A 173 -12.16 7.87 4.60
CA VAL A 173 -10.92 8.65 4.69
C VAL A 173 -10.41 9.02 3.30
N ARG A 174 -10.39 8.07 2.35
CA ARG A 174 -9.99 8.33 0.96
C ARG A 174 -10.92 9.34 0.29
N LEU A 175 -12.23 9.28 0.51
CA LEU A 175 -13.20 10.25 0.01
C LEU A 175 -12.97 11.65 0.62
N TYR A 176 -12.66 11.76 1.91
CA TYR A 176 -12.30 13.03 2.53
C TYR A 176 -11.01 13.61 1.94
N VAL A 177 -9.99 12.79 1.69
CA VAL A 177 -8.75 13.22 1.02
C VAL A 177 -9.05 13.74 -0.38
N LEU A 178 -9.88 13.05 -1.17
CA LEU A 178 -10.31 13.50 -2.50
C LEU A 178 -11.09 14.82 -2.46
N ALA A 179 -11.78 15.11 -1.37
CA ALA A 179 -12.50 16.37 -1.15
C ALA A 179 -11.62 17.48 -0.50
N GLY A 180 -10.34 17.23 -0.23
CA GLY A 180 -9.44 18.17 0.47
C GLY A 180 -9.70 18.29 1.98
N LYS A 181 -10.52 17.44 2.56
CA LYS A 181 -10.97 17.46 3.96
C LYS A 181 -10.08 16.60 4.85
N LEU A 182 -8.81 17.03 5.00
CA LEU A 182 -7.81 16.25 5.74
C LEU A 182 -8.05 16.21 7.25
N GLU A 183 -8.63 17.27 7.83
CA GLU A 183 -8.91 17.31 9.27
C GLU A 183 -10.05 16.34 9.61
N GLU A 184 -11.12 16.30 8.81
CA GLU A 184 -12.23 15.37 8.97
C GLU A 184 -11.77 13.92 8.77
N ALA A 185 -10.81 13.68 7.85
CA ALA A 185 -10.19 12.38 7.69
C ALA A 185 -9.42 11.95 8.96
N MET A 186 -8.66 12.87 9.55
CA MET A 186 -7.91 12.59 10.79
C MET A 186 -8.83 12.41 12.00
N GLU A 187 -9.91 13.17 12.11
CA GLU A 187 -10.92 13.01 13.16
C GLU A 187 -11.59 11.64 13.07
N LEU A 188 -11.97 11.20 11.86
CA LEU A 188 -12.56 9.89 11.67
C LEU A 188 -11.59 8.76 12.10
N LEU A 189 -10.30 8.87 11.76
CA LEU A 189 -9.27 7.91 12.17
C LEU A 189 -9.08 7.91 13.68
N HIS A 190 -9.03 9.08 14.31
CA HIS A 190 -8.94 9.18 15.78
C HIS A 190 -10.13 8.52 16.48
N ASN A 191 -11.36 8.77 16.02
CA ASN A 191 -12.55 8.14 16.58
C ASN A 191 -12.52 6.62 16.41
N PHE A 192 -12.01 6.13 15.29
CA PHE A 192 -11.84 4.70 15.07
C PHE A 192 -10.74 4.09 15.94
N HIS A 193 -9.67 4.83 16.21
CA HIS A 193 -8.61 4.43 17.15
C HIS A 193 -9.19 4.19 18.55
N LEU A 194 -9.97 5.14 19.09
CA LEU A 194 -10.64 5.00 20.41
C LEU A 194 -11.56 3.76 20.43
N ARG A 195 -12.20 3.46 19.31
CA ARG A 195 -13.01 2.27 19.18
C ARG A 195 -12.17 0.99 19.22
N ILE A 196 -11.04 0.93 18.53
CA ILE A 196 -10.11 -0.19 18.57
C ILE A 196 -9.66 -0.48 20.01
N GLU A 197 -9.33 0.56 20.78
CA GLU A 197 -8.95 0.42 22.21
C GLU A 197 -10.10 -0.14 23.04
N LYS A 198 -11.30 0.41 22.88
CA LYS A 198 -12.50 -0.06 23.59
C LYS A 198 -12.84 -1.53 23.28
N GLU A 199 -12.71 -1.96 22.04
CA GLU A 199 -13.02 -3.32 21.60
C GLU A 199 -11.79 -4.25 21.66
N GLN A 200 -10.63 -3.75 22.13
CA GLN A 200 -9.36 -4.49 22.21
C GLN A 200 -8.91 -5.11 20.89
N ALA A 201 -9.25 -4.46 19.76
CA ALA A 201 -8.93 -4.92 18.42
C ALA A 201 -7.52 -4.48 17.96
N TYR A 202 -6.53 -4.56 18.84
CA TYR A 202 -5.16 -4.02 18.69
C TYR A 202 -4.44 -4.51 17.43
N ARG A 203 -4.86 -5.66 16.86
CA ARG A 203 -4.34 -6.19 15.59
C ARG A 203 -4.52 -5.23 14.39
N LEU A 204 -5.43 -4.26 14.49
CA LEU A 204 -5.68 -3.26 13.44
C LEU A 204 -4.76 -2.03 13.56
N LEU A 205 -4.18 -1.75 14.73
CA LEU A 205 -3.40 -0.54 14.99
C LEU A 205 -2.25 -0.31 14.00
N PRO A 206 -1.43 -1.31 13.65
CA PRO A 206 -0.31 -1.06 12.73
C PRO A 206 -0.74 -0.50 11.37
N ASN A 207 -1.88 -0.98 10.84
CA ASN A 207 -2.42 -0.49 9.57
C ASN A 207 -3.25 0.79 9.73
N LEU A 208 -3.88 1.02 10.89
CA LEU A 208 -4.53 2.29 11.21
C LEU A 208 -3.50 3.41 11.28
N HIS A 209 -2.41 3.24 12.04
CA HIS A 209 -1.32 4.23 12.12
C HIS A 209 -0.71 4.49 10.74
N ALA A 210 -0.51 3.44 9.94
CA ALA A 210 -0.04 3.62 8.57
C ALA A 210 -1.02 4.45 7.71
N LEU A 211 -2.34 4.27 7.88
CA LEU A 211 -3.35 5.07 7.19
C LEU A 211 -3.34 6.53 7.68
N GLU A 212 -3.16 6.79 8.98
CA GLU A 212 -2.97 8.14 9.52
C GLU A 212 -1.75 8.82 8.89
N ILE A 213 -0.61 8.13 8.82
CA ILE A 213 0.60 8.65 8.16
C ILE A 213 0.36 8.88 6.66
N ARG A 214 -0.43 8.03 6.01
CA ARG A 214 -0.83 8.24 4.60
C ARG A 214 -1.60 9.55 4.40
N VAL A 215 -2.50 9.91 5.32
CA VAL A 215 -3.20 11.22 5.31
C VAL A 215 -2.23 12.36 5.59
N ARG A 216 -1.31 12.19 6.54
CA ARG A 216 -0.28 13.20 6.86
C ARG A 216 0.67 13.49 5.70
N LEU A 217 0.91 12.54 4.79
CA LEU A 217 1.66 12.80 3.55
C LEU A 217 0.98 13.86 2.68
N TYR A 218 -0.36 13.90 2.63
CA TYR A 218 -1.10 14.94 1.91
C TYR A 218 -1.05 16.30 2.64
N LYS A 219 -1.00 16.27 3.96
CA LYS A 219 -0.90 17.48 4.80
C LYS A 219 0.52 18.06 4.84
N GLY A 220 1.55 17.24 4.60
CA GLY A 220 2.94 17.64 4.65
C GLY A 220 3.51 17.79 6.07
N THR A 221 3.00 17.02 7.06
CA THR A 221 3.48 17.03 8.45
C THR A 221 4.59 16.00 8.67
N PHE A 222 5.84 16.48 8.72
CA PHE A 222 7.04 15.64 8.71
C PHE A 222 7.43 15.00 10.04
N PRO A 223 7.27 15.64 11.21
CA PRO A 223 7.73 15.05 12.47
C PRO A 223 7.08 13.69 12.76
N GLU A 224 5.78 13.57 12.52
CA GLU A 224 5.04 12.33 12.75
C GLU A 224 5.41 11.25 11.73
N ILE A 225 5.68 11.64 10.48
CA ILE A 225 6.15 10.72 9.43
C ILE A 225 7.52 10.15 9.83
N GLN A 226 8.45 10.98 10.30
CA GLN A 226 9.77 10.55 10.76
C GLN A 226 9.68 9.67 12.01
N LYS A 227 8.78 10.00 12.95
CA LYS A 227 8.54 9.17 14.12
C LYS A 227 8.07 7.78 13.71
N TRP A 228 7.07 7.69 12.84
CA TRP A 228 6.56 6.41 12.34
C TRP A 228 7.65 5.60 11.62
N MET A 229 8.46 6.25 10.78
CA MET A 229 9.58 5.60 10.08
C MET A 229 10.60 4.99 11.03
N LYS A 230 10.81 5.59 12.21
CA LYS A 230 11.77 5.13 13.21
C LYS A 230 11.20 4.03 14.12
N GLU A 231 9.92 4.14 14.49
CA GLU A 231 9.34 3.36 15.57
C GLU A 231 8.41 2.23 15.08
N GLU A 232 7.74 2.40 13.93
CA GLU A 232 6.67 1.51 13.49
C GLU A 232 6.85 0.96 12.07
N ALA A 233 7.62 1.62 11.20
CA ALA A 233 7.79 1.17 9.84
C ALA A 233 8.45 -0.22 9.80
N PRO A 234 7.95 -1.16 8.98
CA PRO A 234 8.55 -2.47 8.87
C PRO A 234 9.98 -2.36 8.34
N ASP A 235 10.88 -3.21 8.87
CA ASP A 235 12.26 -3.26 8.44
C ASP A 235 12.35 -4.03 7.10
N GLU A 236 12.79 -3.34 6.05
CA GLU A 236 12.97 -3.96 4.72
C GLU A 236 14.26 -4.77 4.58
N ASP A 237 15.20 -4.64 5.49
CA ASP A 237 16.46 -5.40 5.48
C ASP A 237 16.29 -6.79 6.11
N GLN A 238 15.17 -7.03 6.81
CA GLN A 238 14.75 -8.34 7.32
C GLN A 238 13.94 -9.12 6.28
N GLU A 239 13.45 -10.30 6.67
CA GLU A 239 12.59 -11.14 5.86
C GLU A 239 11.27 -10.39 5.53
N PHE A 240 10.87 -10.45 4.25
CA PHE A 240 9.65 -9.78 3.79
C PHE A 240 8.41 -10.45 4.39
N TYR A 241 7.68 -9.69 5.21
CA TYR A 241 6.45 -10.18 5.84
C TYR A 241 5.22 -9.73 5.05
N THR A 242 4.49 -10.69 4.48
CA THR A 242 3.39 -10.42 3.55
C THR A 242 2.24 -9.59 4.15
N MET A 243 2.06 -9.64 5.47
CA MET A 243 1.03 -8.86 6.17
C MET A 243 1.37 -7.36 6.26
N ASP A 244 2.65 -7.00 6.06
CA ASP A 244 3.14 -5.62 6.13
C ASP A 244 3.08 -4.88 4.78
N ARG A 245 2.55 -5.51 3.74
CA ARG A 245 2.54 -4.97 2.38
C ARG A 245 1.96 -3.56 2.25
N TYR A 246 0.93 -3.21 3.03
CA TYR A 246 0.37 -1.86 3.07
C TYR A 246 1.37 -0.86 3.67
N ARG A 247 2.04 -1.23 4.76
CA ARG A 247 3.08 -0.44 5.43
C ARG A 247 4.33 -0.29 4.56
N TYR A 248 4.72 -1.32 3.80
CA TYR A 248 5.81 -1.21 2.81
C TYR A 248 5.48 -0.24 1.68
N LEU A 249 4.25 -0.26 1.14
CA LEU A 249 3.81 0.70 0.12
C LEU A 249 3.81 2.15 0.65
N LEU A 250 3.47 2.34 1.91
CA LEU A 250 3.61 3.65 2.57
C LEU A 250 5.09 4.05 2.69
N LYS A 251 5.95 3.14 3.14
CA LYS A 251 7.39 3.36 3.28
C LYS A 251 8.05 3.76 1.94
N VAL A 252 7.63 3.13 0.83
CA VAL A 252 8.05 3.53 -0.52
C VAL A 252 7.72 5.01 -0.78
N ARG A 253 6.52 5.46 -0.44
CA ARG A 253 6.11 6.86 -0.61
C ARG A 253 6.92 7.82 0.24
N ILE A 254 7.26 7.41 1.46
CA ILE A 254 8.13 8.22 2.32
C ILE A 254 9.55 8.31 1.75
N TYR A 255 10.09 7.23 1.19
CA TYR A 255 11.37 7.28 0.48
C TYR A 255 11.33 8.20 -0.74
N LEU A 256 10.22 8.23 -1.50
CA LEU A 256 10.03 9.17 -2.61
C LEU A 256 10.01 10.63 -2.10
N LEU A 257 9.38 10.87 -0.95
CA LEU A 257 9.34 12.18 -0.31
C LEU A 257 10.73 12.64 0.17
N GLU A 258 11.53 11.70 0.69
CA GLU A 258 12.89 11.94 1.21
C GLU A 258 13.98 11.98 0.11
N GLY A 259 13.62 11.77 -1.17
CA GLY A 259 14.58 11.66 -2.28
C GLY A 259 15.48 10.41 -2.22
N ARG A 260 15.08 9.39 -1.47
CA ARG A 260 15.82 8.11 -1.30
C ARG A 260 15.36 7.08 -2.33
N TYR A 261 15.51 7.45 -3.59
CA TYR A 261 14.90 6.71 -4.72
C TYR A 261 15.42 5.29 -4.88
N GLU A 262 16.73 5.05 -4.67
CA GLU A 262 17.32 3.71 -4.77
C GLU A 262 16.71 2.77 -3.72
N ARG A 263 16.47 3.24 -2.49
CA ARG A 263 15.78 2.46 -1.47
C ARG A 263 14.32 2.23 -1.82
N ALA A 264 13.64 3.23 -2.36
CA ALA A 264 12.28 3.07 -2.86
C ALA A 264 12.21 1.97 -3.91
N VAL A 265 13.09 2.00 -4.91
CA VAL A 265 13.15 1.01 -5.99
C VAL A 265 13.46 -0.38 -5.43
N SER A 266 14.45 -0.51 -4.53
CA SER A 266 14.79 -1.79 -3.90
C SER A 266 13.59 -2.43 -3.17
N LEU A 267 12.83 -1.63 -2.41
CA LEU A 267 11.63 -2.12 -1.72
C LEU A 267 10.50 -2.44 -2.69
N ILE A 268 10.34 -1.65 -3.77
CA ILE A 268 9.37 -1.91 -4.83
C ILE A 268 9.67 -3.26 -5.51
N GLU A 269 10.93 -3.61 -5.77
CA GLU A 269 11.29 -4.90 -6.37
C GLU A 269 10.85 -6.08 -5.48
N LYS A 270 11.01 -5.97 -4.16
CA LYS A 270 10.50 -6.98 -3.21
C LYS A 270 8.96 -7.10 -3.29
N LEU A 271 8.26 -5.96 -3.35
CA LEU A 271 6.80 -5.93 -3.51
C LEU A 271 6.34 -6.53 -4.84
N LEU A 272 7.04 -6.25 -5.95
CA LEU A 272 6.74 -6.81 -7.26
C LEU A 272 7.00 -8.31 -7.32
N TYR A 273 8.09 -8.78 -6.72
CA TYR A 273 8.39 -10.21 -6.58
C TYR A 273 7.28 -10.93 -5.81
N TYR A 274 6.91 -10.41 -4.64
CA TYR A 274 5.78 -10.90 -3.87
C TYR A 274 4.47 -10.91 -4.67
N ALA A 275 4.18 -9.80 -5.35
CA ALA A 275 2.97 -9.66 -6.15
C ALA A 275 2.89 -10.68 -7.29
N GLY A 276 4.03 -11.01 -7.92
CA GLY A 276 4.13 -12.06 -8.92
C GLY A 276 3.87 -13.45 -8.36
N LEU A 277 4.48 -13.79 -7.23
CA LEU A 277 4.35 -15.09 -6.58
C LEU A 277 2.93 -15.36 -6.06
N MET A 278 2.24 -14.32 -5.57
CA MET A 278 0.95 -14.42 -4.89
C MET A 278 -0.25 -14.00 -5.75
N ASP A 279 -0.06 -13.81 -7.07
CA ASP A 279 -1.09 -13.30 -8.01
C ASP A 279 -1.78 -12.02 -7.51
N ARG A 280 -0.97 -11.01 -7.03
CA ARG A 280 -1.42 -9.75 -6.45
C ARG A 280 -1.42 -8.62 -7.47
N THR A 281 -2.43 -8.56 -8.32
CA THR A 281 -2.56 -7.57 -9.39
C THR A 281 -2.63 -6.13 -8.85
N TYR A 282 -3.39 -5.90 -7.77
CA TYR A 282 -3.53 -4.58 -7.17
C TYR A 282 -2.19 -4.00 -6.70
N ILE A 283 -1.41 -4.81 -5.96
CA ILE A 283 -0.08 -4.40 -5.47
C ILE A 283 0.88 -4.20 -6.64
N ARG A 284 0.84 -5.07 -7.64
CA ARG A 284 1.70 -4.94 -8.83
C ARG A 284 1.47 -3.62 -9.54
N MET A 285 0.21 -3.23 -9.77
CA MET A 285 -0.13 -1.95 -10.40
C MET A 285 0.33 -0.77 -9.54
N GLU A 286 0.01 -0.78 -8.25
CA GLU A 286 0.39 0.30 -7.33
C GLU A 286 1.91 0.45 -7.21
N ALA A 287 2.64 -0.64 -6.99
CA ALA A 287 4.09 -0.65 -6.91
C ALA A 287 4.76 -0.24 -8.22
N SER A 288 4.22 -0.68 -9.39
CA SER A 288 4.72 -0.28 -10.71
C SER A 288 4.52 1.20 -10.98
N LEU A 289 3.40 1.79 -10.56
CA LEU A 289 3.16 3.22 -10.69
C LEU A 289 4.17 4.02 -9.84
N LEU A 290 4.40 3.61 -8.59
CA LEU A 290 5.42 4.22 -7.72
C LEU A 290 6.84 4.04 -8.29
N LYS A 291 7.13 2.92 -8.95
CA LYS A 291 8.41 2.68 -9.66
C LYS A 291 8.59 3.66 -10.82
N ALA A 292 7.54 3.89 -11.60
CA ALA A 292 7.59 4.88 -12.69
C ALA A 292 7.89 6.28 -12.15
N ILE A 293 7.27 6.69 -11.03
CA ILE A 293 7.54 7.97 -10.36
C ILE A 293 9.00 8.04 -9.85
N ALA A 294 9.49 6.96 -9.23
CA ALA A 294 10.89 6.89 -8.76
C ALA A 294 11.87 7.06 -9.92
N PHE A 295 11.70 6.29 -11.00
CA PHE A 295 12.55 6.34 -12.18
C PHE A 295 12.49 7.71 -12.88
N TYR A 296 11.29 8.32 -12.98
CA TYR A 296 11.15 9.68 -13.52
C TYR A 296 12.00 10.68 -12.73
N ARG A 297 11.97 10.64 -11.39
CA ARG A 297 12.75 11.53 -10.52
C ARG A 297 14.25 11.25 -10.52
N MET A 298 14.64 9.99 -10.84
CA MET A 298 16.05 9.59 -11.04
C MET A 298 16.57 9.95 -12.43
N GLU A 299 15.76 10.54 -13.30
CA GLU A 299 16.07 10.78 -14.72
C GLU A 299 16.42 9.48 -15.46
N ASN A 300 15.91 8.34 -14.99
CA ASN A 300 16.09 7.03 -15.60
C ASN A 300 15.06 6.82 -16.71
N GLU A 301 15.49 6.83 -17.97
CA GLU A 301 14.64 6.74 -19.16
C GLU A 301 13.67 5.54 -19.17
N ASN A 302 13.97 4.48 -18.42
CA ASN A 302 13.08 3.31 -18.33
C ASN A 302 11.73 3.62 -17.65
N TRP A 303 11.58 4.81 -17.02
CA TRP A 303 10.30 5.23 -16.48
C TRP A 303 9.19 5.19 -17.53
N LYS A 304 9.49 5.51 -18.80
CA LYS A 304 8.52 5.51 -19.89
C LYS A 304 7.91 4.12 -20.11
N ASN A 305 8.77 3.10 -20.16
CA ASN A 305 8.32 1.72 -20.35
C ASN A 305 7.49 1.22 -19.16
N VAL A 306 7.95 1.50 -17.93
CA VAL A 306 7.23 1.11 -16.71
C VAL A 306 5.88 1.82 -16.65
N PHE A 307 5.85 3.12 -16.92
CA PHE A 307 4.64 3.93 -16.91
C PHE A 307 3.63 3.46 -17.95
N CYS A 308 4.05 3.26 -19.21
CA CYS A 308 3.15 2.78 -20.26
C CYS A 308 2.51 1.44 -19.90
N ARG A 309 3.29 0.48 -19.37
CA ARG A 309 2.77 -0.83 -18.99
C ARG A 309 1.71 -0.72 -17.88
N VAL A 310 2.02 0.01 -16.80
CA VAL A 310 1.10 0.12 -15.67
C VAL A 310 -0.16 0.91 -16.05
N MET A 311 -0.04 1.96 -16.87
CA MET A 311 -1.19 2.73 -17.33
C MET A 311 -2.14 1.90 -18.21
N THR A 312 -1.61 1.07 -19.10
CA THR A 312 -2.44 0.14 -19.90
C THR A 312 -3.16 -0.87 -19.01
N GLU A 313 -2.52 -1.34 -17.93
CA GLU A 313 -3.16 -2.25 -17.00
C GLU A 313 -4.22 -1.53 -16.14
N LEU A 314 -3.96 -0.31 -15.68
CA LEU A 314 -4.92 0.52 -14.94
C LEU A 314 -6.13 0.89 -15.77
N GLU A 315 -5.93 1.17 -17.06
CA GLU A 315 -7.00 1.39 -18.03
C GLU A 315 -7.92 0.16 -18.19
N ASP A 316 -7.34 -1.04 -18.28
CA ASP A 316 -8.07 -2.32 -18.40
C ASP A 316 -8.99 -2.61 -17.20
N TYR A 317 -8.66 -2.07 -16.02
CA TYR A 317 -9.49 -2.11 -14.81
C TYR A 317 -10.30 -0.83 -14.61
N HIS A 318 -10.07 0.21 -15.38
CA HIS A 318 -10.61 1.56 -15.21
C HIS A 318 -10.29 2.16 -13.81
N PHE A 319 -9.09 1.89 -13.26
CA PHE A 319 -8.70 2.33 -11.92
C PHE A 319 -8.15 3.77 -11.92
N VAL A 320 -9.03 4.71 -12.17
CA VAL A 320 -8.76 6.16 -12.20
C VAL A 320 -8.10 6.63 -10.90
N ARG A 321 -8.64 6.21 -9.74
CA ARG A 321 -8.18 6.70 -8.44
C ARG A 321 -6.88 6.06 -7.95
N MET A 322 -6.47 4.96 -8.52
CA MET A 322 -5.11 4.46 -8.28
C MET A 322 -4.06 5.40 -8.86
N VAL A 323 -4.37 6.05 -9.99
CA VAL A 323 -3.51 7.08 -10.58
C VAL A 323 -3.64 8.41 -9.84
N SER A 324 -4.87 8.93 -9.72
CA SER A 324 -5.12 10.28 -9.24
C SER A 324 -4.69 10.52 -7.79
N ARG A 325 -4.72 9.49 -6.94
CA ARG A 325 -4.25 9.58 -5.54
C ARG A 325 -2.75 9.87 -5.41
N GLU A 326 -1.95 9.69 -6.47
CA GLU A 326 -0.55 10.10 -6.48
C GLU A 326 -0.36 11.56 -6.93
N GLY A 327 -1.41 12.26 -7.31
CA GLY A 327 -1.52 13.70 -7.46
C GLY A 327 -0.33 14.37 -8.14
N ALA A 328 0.29 15.34 -7.44
CA ALA A 328 1.43 16.09 -7.96
C ALA A 328 2.64 15.22 -8.33
N ALA A 329 2.78 14.02 -7.75
CA ALA A 329 3.90 13.13 -8.04
C ALA A 329 3.77 12.44 -9.41
N VAL A 330 2.56 12.10 -9.84
CA VAL A 330 2.31 11.41 -11.11
C VAL A 330 1.93 12.36 -12.26
N LEU A 331 1.46 13.55 -11.95
CA LEU A 331 0.99 14.52 -12.94
C LEU A 331 2.01 14.84 -14.07
N PRO A 332 3.32 15.00 -13.79
CA PRO A 332 4.30 15.22 -14.87
C PRO A 332 4.40 14.03 -15.83
N LEU A 333 4.24 12.80 -15.34
CA LEU A 333 4.28 11.59 -16.17
C LEU A 333 3.05 11.53 -17.07
N LEU A 334 1.86 11.84 -16.55
CA LEU A 334 0.62 11.93 -17.34
C LEU A 334 0.72 12.98 -18.44
N LYS A 335 1.25 14.17 -18.10
CA LYS A 335 1.41 15.31 -19.06
C LYS A 335 2.50 15.07 -20.10
N SER A 336 3.36 14.09 -19.92
CA SER A 336 4.44 13.79 -20.87
C SER A 336 3.96 13.30 -22.25
N GLY A 337 2.74 12.74 -22.31
CA GLY A 337 2.18 12.17 -23.53
C GLY A 337 2.88 10.89 -24.05
N VAL A 338 3.72 10.24 -23.23
CA VAL A 338 4.44 9.01 -23.64
C VAL A 338 3.52 7.79 -23.73
N TRP A 339 2.48 7.76 -22.92
CA TRP A 339 1.47 6.70 -22.97
C TRP A 339 0.30 7.12 -23.86
N LYS A 340 -0.15 6.17 -24.69
CA LYS A 340 -1.32 6.35 -25.54
C LYS A 340 -2.44 5.45 -25.05
N GLU A 341 -3.55 6.08 -24.75
CA GLU A 341 -4.77 5.42 -24.26
C GLU A 341 -5.50 4.67 -25.36
N ASN A 342 -6.19 3.60 -24.99
CA ASN A 342 -7.24 2.95 -25.80
C ASN A 342 -8.63 3.50 -25.42
N ASP A 343 -8.81 3.93 -24.18
CA ASP A 343 -10.02 4.51 -23.60
C ASP A 343 -9.81 5.99 -23.26
N LYS A 344 -10.41 6.86 -24.09
CA LYS A 344 -10.36 8.33 -23.89
C LYS A 344 -11.03 8.78 -22.62
N ASP A 345 -12.05 8.06 -22.14
CA ASP A 345 -12.76 8.40 -20.91
C ASP A 345 -11.87 8.13 -19.71
N PHE A 346 -11.15 7.03 -19.69
CA PHE A 346 -10.18 6.74 -18.64
C PHE A 346 -9.11 7.83 -18.52
N LEU A 347 -8.47 8.21 -19.65
CA LEU A 347 -7.44 9.26 -19.62
C LEU A 347 -8.01 10.61 -19.16
N ARG A 348 -9.18 11.00 -19.69
CA ARG A 348 -9.84 12.24 -19.30
C ARG A 348 -10.09 12.29 -17.80
N ASP A 349 -10.64 11.22 -17.23
CA ASP A 349 -11.03 11.17 -15.84
C ASP A 349 -9.80 11.06 -14.92
N ALA A 350 -8.80 10.25 -15.30
CA ALA A 350 -7.52 10.17 -14.60
C ALA A 350 -6.78 11.52 -14.59
N MET A 351 -6.74 12.22 -15.72
CA MET A 351 -6.11 13.54 -15.82
C MET A 351 -6.83 14.56 -14.94
N LYS A 352 -8.17 14.66 -15.08
CA LYS A 352 -9.00 15.61 -14.33
C LYS A 352 -8.86 15.43 -12.81
N GLU A 353 -9.00 14.19 -12.33
CA GLU A 353 -8.86 13.91 -10.89
C GLU A 353 -7.41 14.11 -10.40
N THR A 354 -6.39 13.75 -11.20
CA THR A 354 -4.99 13.98 -10.83
C THR A 354 -4.67 15.46 -10.72
N GLU A 355 -5.18 16.30 -11.63
CA GLU A 355 -5.01 17.76 -11.55
C GLU A 355 -5.72 18.35 -10.32
N LEU A 356 -6.91 17.85 -10.00
CA LEU A 356 -7.62 18.23 -8.77
C LEU A 356 -6.79 17.86 -7.53
N MET A 357 -6.31 16.62 -7.44
CA MET A 357 -5.48 16.16 -6.32
C MET A 357 -4.18 16.94 -6.19
N ALA A 358 -3.52 17.25 -7.31
CA ALA A 358 -2.32 18.08 -7.31
C ALA A 358 -2.59 19.52 -6.85
N THR A 359 -3.79 20.05 -7.13
CA THR A 359 -4.23 21.38 -6.70
C THR A 359 -4.58 21.41 -5.22
N LEU A 360 -5.30 20.40 -4.73
CA LEU A 360 -5.69 20.29 -3.32
C LEU A 360 -4.50 19.98 -2.41
N HIS A 361 -3.54 19.18 -2.91
CA HIS A 361 -2.40 18.68 -2.15
C HIS A 361 -1.07 18.94 -2.87
N PRO A 362 -0.66 20.20 -3.09
CA PRO A 362 0.52 20.54 -3.89
C PRO A 362 1.84 20.10 -3.23
N GLY A 363 1.82 19.83 -1.92
CA GLY A 363 2.95 19.32 -1.14
C GLY A 363 3.09 17.81 -1.14
N TYR A 364 2.09 17.06 -1.68
CA TYR A 364 2.11 15.62 -1.65
C TYR A 364 3.29 15.03 -2.40
N LEU A 365 4.11 14.24 -1.71
CA LEU A 365 5.37 13.67 -2.19
C LEU A 365 6.27 14.70 -2.90
N LYS A 366 6.07 15.99 -2.65
CA LYS A 366 7.01 17.00 -3.10
C LYS A 366 8.33 16.70 -2.44
N GLU A 367 9.35 16.46 -3.27
CA GLU A 367 10.69 16.19 -2.78
C GLU A 367 11.05 17.28 -1.78
N GLN A 368 11.23 16.91 -0.55
CA GLN A 368 11.93 17.79 0.37
C GLN A 368 13.35 17.85 -0.18
N GLN A 369 13.73 18.99 -0.65
CA GLN A 369 15.16 19.31 -0.66
C GLN A 369 15.63 18.87 0.73
N SER A 370 16.30 17.71 0.79
CA SER A 370 16.79 17.20 2.06
C SER A 370 17.38 18.39 2.77
N VAL A 371 16.84 18.74 3.93
CA VAL A 371 17.54 19.67 4.81
C VAL A 371 18.82 18.91 5.10
N ILE A 372 19.82 19.19 4.26
CA ILE A 372 21.12 18.59 4.44
C ILE A 372 21.56 19.22 5.75
N GLN A 373 21.31 18.51 6.86
CA GLN A 373 21.80 18.90 8.16
C GLN A 373 23.32 18.78 8.09
N LEU A 374 23.94 19.82 7.61
CA LEU A 374 25.35 20.03 7.80
C LEU A 374 25.52 20.44 9.26
N SER A 375 26.51 19.86 9.93
CA SER A 375 26.92 20.37 11.24
C SER A 375 27.32 21.84 11.15
N GLU A 376 27.23 22.58 12.23
CA GLU A 376 27.60 23.99 12.29
C GLU A 376 29.00 24.20 11.72
N ASN A 377 29.97 23.37 12.08
CA ASN A 377 31.32 23.39 11.53
C ASN A 377 31.34 23.12 10.01
N ALA A 378 30.51 22.23 9.49
CA ALA A 378 30.44 21.99 8.04
C ALA A 378 29.87 23.20 7.29
N ILE A 379 28.89 23.91 7.87
CA ILE A 379 28.37 25.19 7.31
C ILE A 379 29.43 26.28 7.32
N ARG A 380 30.17 26.42 8.43
CA ARG A 380 31.27 27.41 8.54
C ARG A 380 32.36 27.12 7.50
N ILE A 381 32.81 25.88 7.37
CA ILE A 381 33.79 25.45 6.35
C ILE A 381 33.28 25.80 4.95
N LEU A 382 32.02 25.53 4.65
CA LEU A 382 31.43 25.74 3.33
C LEU A 382 31.31 27.23 3.00
N ARG A 383 31.03 28.11 3.99
CA ARG A 383 31.01 29.56 3.83
C ARG A 383 32.41 30.10 3.51
N LEU A 384 33.42 29.69 4.26
CA LEU A 384 34.80 30.12 4.01
C LEU A 384 35.32 29.63 2.65
N GLN A 385 34.90 28.42 2.24
CA GLN A 385 35.17 27.94 0.88
C GLN A 385 34.44 28.78 -0.20
N ALA A 386 33.22 29.24 0.07
CA ALA A 386 32.49 30.12 -0.85
C ALA A 386 33.13 31.54 -0.98
N GLU A 387 33.84 31.97 0.04
CA GLU A 387 34.67 33.18 0.07
C GLU A 387 36.04 33.03 -0.64
N GLY A 388 36.32 31.80 -1.13
CA GLY A 388 37.53 31.53 -1.92
C GLY A 388 38.68 30.89 -1.14
N MET A 389 38.58 30.75 0.19
CA MET A 389 39.68 30.24 1.02
C MET A 389 40.15 28.85 0.63
N SER A 390 41.45 28.61 0.79
CA SER A 390 42.04 27.27 0.65
C SER A 390 41.71 26.39 1.86
N ARG A 391 41.98 25.08 1.78
CA ARG A 391 41.76 24.17 2.91
C ARG A 391 42.67 24.50 4.10
N GLU A 392 43.87 24.94 3.81
CA GLU A 392 44.87 25.37 4.78
C GLU A 392 44.44 26.66 5.51
N ASP A 393 43.87 27.63 4.78
CA ASP A 393 43.35 28.86 5.37
C ASP A 393 42.10 28.59 6.24
N VAL A 394 41.18 27.75 5.76
CA VAL A 394 40.01 27.31 6.53
C VAL A 394 40.44 26.60 7.84
N ALA A 395 41.48 25.78 7.78
CA ALA A 395 42.01 25.11 8.97
C ALA A 395 42.56 26.11 10.01
N LYS A 396 43.28 27.15 9.56
CA LYS A 396 43.77 28.22 10.42
C LYS A 396 42.64 29.07 11.00
N GLU A 397 41.69 29.48 10.15
CA GLU A 397 40.56 30.35 10.54
C GLU A 397 39.65 29.69 11.57
N LEU A 398 39.47 28.38 11.49
CA LEU A 398 38.57 27.59 12.39
C LEU A 398 39.32 26.93 13.55
N ASP A 399 40.66 27.16 13.66
CA ASP A 399 41.51 26.46 14.64
C ASP A 399 41.33 24.93 14.63
N MET A 400 41.35 24.39 13.41
CA MET A 400 41.13 22.97 13.16
C MET A 400 42.35 22.31 12.53
N ASN A 401 42.57 21.03 12.79
CA ASN A 401 43.54 20.25 12.05
C ASN A 401 43.13 20.13 10.57
N LEU A 402 44.08 20.26 9.65
CA LEU A 402 43.86 20.16 8.20
C LEU A 402 43.17 18.87 7.79
N GLU A 403 43.49 17.72 8.42
CA GLU A 403 42.86 16.45 8.14
C GLU A 403 41.38 16.46 8.58
N THR A 404 41.05 17.10 9.68
CA THR A 404 39.65 17.31 10.13
C THR A 404 38.87 18.14 9.12
N VAL A 405 39.45 19.20 8.59
CA VAL A 405 38.83 20.03 7.54
C VAL A 405 38.61 19.21 6.26
N LYS A 406 39.60 18.44 5.82
CA LYS A 406 39.48 17.50 4.67
C LYS A 406 38.36 16.48 4.88
N TYR A 407 38.26 15.90 6.09
CA TYR A 407 37.20 14.99 6.44
C TYR A 407 35.80 15.64 6.33
N HIS A 408 35.64 16.86 6.91
CA HIS A 408 34.39 17.59 6.80
C HIS A 408 34.03 17.92 5.35
N ILE A 409 34.98 18.36 4.55
CA ILE A 409 34.77 18.63 3.12
C ILE A 409 34.32 17.38 2.37
N LYS A 410 34.94 16.22 2.64
CA LYS A 410 34.52 14.94 2.05
C LYS A 410 33.08 14.58 2.44
N GLN A 411 32.71 14.80 3.70
CA GLN A 411 31.33 14.58 4.17
C GLN A 411 30.35 15.59 3.55
N ILE A 412 30.74 16.85 3.40
CA ILE A 412 29.93 17.88 2.73
C ILE A 412 29.68 17.46 1.28
N TYR A 413 30.71 17.07 0.52
CA TYR A 413 30.57 16.67 -0.87
C TYR A 413 29.69 15.42 -1.01
N LYS A 414 29.87 14.44 -0.13
CA LYS A 414 29.02 13.26 -0.08
C LYS A 414 27.55 13.61 0.19
N LYS A 415 27.30 14.48 1.17
CA LYS A 415 25.94 14.91 1.54
C LYS A 415 25.29 15.79 0.47
N LEU A 416 26.05 16.63 -0.24
CA LEU A 416 25.59 17.50 -1.32
C LEU A 416 25.47 16.75 -2.66
N GLY A 417 26.01 15.52 -2.76
CA GLY A 417 26.04 14.74 -4.02
C GLY A 417 26.94 15.35 -5.09
N VAL A 418 28.04 16.03 -4.69
CA VAL A 418 28.95 16.75 -5.59
C VAL A 418 30.38 16.23 -5.50
N LYS A 419 31.21 16.56 -6.50
CA LYS A 419 32.57 16.02 -6.59
C LYS A 419 33.65 17.10 -6.34
N ASP A 420 33.29 18.40 -6.38
CA ASP A 420 34.23 19.50 -6.29
C ASP A 420 33.69 20.70 -5.49
N LYS A 421 34.59 21.68 -5.21
CA LYS A 421 34.32 22.89 -4.43
C LYS A 421 33.27 23.77 -5.10
N ALA A 422 33.40 24.00 -6.42
CA ALA A 422 32.50 24.89 -7.14
C ALA A 422 31.07 24.34 -7.16
N ALA A 423 30.90 23.08 -7.45
CA ALA A 423 29.61 22.40 -7.39
C ALA A 423 29.03 22.41 -5.97
N ALA A 424 29.85 22.23 -4.93
CA ALA A 424 29.41 22.28 -3.53
C ALA A 424 28.85 23.64 -3.15
N VAL A 425 29.54 24.73 -3.51
CA VAL A 425 29.11 26.10 -3.24
C VAL A 425 27.81 26.44 -4.00
N ILE A 426 27.71 26.06 -5.28
CA ILE A 426 26.49 26.27 -6.08
C ILE A 426 25.30 25.55 -5.45
N GLN A 427 25.47 24.29 -5.09
CA GLN A 427 24.39 23.48 -4.48
C GLN A 427 24.03 24.02 -3.09
N ALA A 428 24.97 24.46 -2.30
CA ALA A 428 24.71 25.03 -0.98
C ALA A 428 23.92 26.36 -1.05
N ARG A 429 24.25 27.23 -1.99
CA ARG A 429 23.47 28.45 -2.26
C ARG A 429 22.08 28.16 -2.78
N LYS A 430 21.95 27.23 -3.74
CA LYS A 430 20.66 26.79 -4.28
C LYS A 430 19.73 26.22 -3.19
N ARG A 431 20.30 25.67 -2.13
CA ARG A 431 19.59 25.07 -0.99
C ARG A 431 19.52 25.98 0.24
N ASN A 432 19.91 27.22 0.15
CA ASN A 432 19.95 28.21 1.25
C ASN A 432 20.70 27.71 2.50
N LEU A 433 21.77 26.94 2.33
CA LEU A 433 22.64 26.48 3.41
C LEU A 433 23.72 27.51 3.78
N ILE A 434 24.07 28.36 2.82
CA ILE A 434 25.06 29.46 2.98
C ILE A 434 24.59 30.67 2.20
#